data_f0b83f647a18249c1eac740f30a34d6c
#
_entry.id   f0b83f647a18249c1eac740f30a34d6c
#
_cell.length_a   1.000
_cell.length_b   1.000
_cell.length_c   1.000
_cell.angle_alpha   90.00
_cell.angle_beta   90.00
_cell.angle_gamma   90.00
#
_symmetry.space_group_name_H-M   'P 1'
#
loop_
_entity.id
_entity.type
_entity.pdbx_description
1 polymer ?
#
loop_
_entity_poly.entity_id
_entity_poly.type
_entity_poly.pdbx_seq_one_letter_code
_entity_poly.pdbx_strand_id
1 'polypeptide(L)'
;MESKKNINGMDYVLAGDYYIPDLKLPNEERPIGKYGRMYLEYLKEHSPMRFNDLVLEGQLWTYLADLNEQTQERLSLIVEQMKVTESVTEELKAADQMAWIRAMNSIHNRAEEIVLEEIVYR
;
A
#
# COMPACT_ATOMS: atom_id res chain seq x y z
N MET A 1 6.62 -17.47 -15.53
CA MET A 1 5.56 -18.00 -14.64
C MET A 1 4.27 -17.26 -14.92
N GLU A 2 3.22 -17.97 -15.20
CA GLU A 2 1.94 -17.33 -15.48
C GLU A 2 1.25 -16.91 -14.19
N SER A 3 0.76 -15.67 -14.17
CA SER A 3 -0.01 -15.15 -13.06
C SER A 3 -1.51 -15.30 -13.25
N LYS A 4 -1.92 -15.87 -14.39
CA LYS A 4 -3.32 -16.06 -14.75
C LYS A 4 -3.67 -17.52 -14.88
N LYS A 5 -4.90 -17.86 -14.49
CA LYS A 5 -5.43 -19.20 -14.59
C LYS A 5 -6.89 -19.12 -15.03
N ASN A 6 -7.28 -19.97 -15.97
CA ASN A 6 -8.68 -20.03 -16.44
C ASN A 6 -9.38 -21.20 -15.76
N ILE A 7 -10.50 -20.92 -15.09
CA ILE A 7 -11.34 -21.90 -14.42
C ILE A 7 -12.80 -21.62 -14.77
N ASN A 8 -13.49 -22.61 -15.34
CA ASN A 8 -14.90 -22.50 -15.69
C ASN A 8 -15.20 -21.31 -16.61
N GLY A 9 -14.28 -21.05 -17.57
CA GLY A 9 -14.46 -19.96 -18.52
C GLY A 9 -14.17 -18.56 -17.98
N MET A 10 -13.70 -18.45 -16.75
CA MET A 10 -13.33 -17.18 -16.12
C MET A 10 -11.84 -17.15 -15.85
N ASP A 11 -11.20 -16.04 -16.20
CA ASP A 11 -9.79 -15.83 -15.94
C ASP A 11 -9.58 -15.41 -14.47
N TYR A 12 -8.56 -15.96 -13.87
CA TYR A 12 -8.13 -15.64 -12.52
C TYR A 12 -6.72 -15.11 -12.53
N VAL A 13 -6.44 -14.17 -11.64
CA VAL A 13 -5.13 -13.55 -11.49
C VAL A 13 -4.56 -13.96 -10.12
N LEU A 14 -3.28 -14.35 -10.09
CA LEU A 14 -2.59 -14.67 -8.85
C LEU A 14 -2.35 -13.40 -8.06
N ALA A 15 -2.86 -13.33 -6.83
CA ALA A 15 -2.65 -12.25 -5.89
C ALA A 15 -2.12 -12.85 -4.59
N GLY A 16 -0.82 -12.70 -4.33
CA GLY A 16 -0.16 -13.43 -3.24
C GLY A 16 -0.20 -14.93 -3.52
N ASP A 17 -0.69 -15.72 -2.59
CA ASP A 17 -0.84 -17.18 -2.73
C ASP A 17 -2.23 -17.59 -3.25
N TYR A 18 -3.03 -16.64 -3.68
CA TYR A 18 -4.43 -16.88 -4.05
C TYR A 18 -4.71 -16.46 -5.47
N TYR A 19 -5.60 -17.19 -6.14
CA TYR A 19 -6.16 -16.76 -7.41
C TYR A 19 -7.48 -16.03 -7.14
N ILE A 20 -7.63 -14.86 -7.75
CA ILE A 20 -8.86 -14.10 -7.69
C ILE A 20 -9.37 -13.89 -9.12
N PRO A 21 -10.71 -13.77 -9.31
CA PRO A 21 -11.24 -13.49 -10.63
C PRO A 21 -10.65 -12.21 -11.21
N ASP A 22 -10.30 -12.24 -12.50
CA ASP A 22 -9.77 -11.07 -13.19
C ASP A 22 -10.94 -10.18 -13.59
N LEU A 23 -11.55 -9.55 -12.57
CA LEU A 23 -12.72 -8.66 -12.73
C LEU A 23 -12.29 -7.20 -12.74
N LYS A 24 -11.08 -6.93 -13.14
CA LYS A 24 -10.54 -5.58 -13.20
C LYS A 24 -11.40 -4.70 -14.09
N LEU A 25 -11.77 -3.52 -13.59
CA LEU A 25 -12.53 -2.55 -14.36
C LEU A 25 -11.72 -2.07 -15.56
N PRO A 26 -12.35 -1.85 -16.73
CA PRO A 26 -11.63 -1.46 -17.94
C PRO A 26 -10.77 -0.20 -17.79
N ASN A 27 -11.14 0.70 -16.89
CA ASN A 27 -10.44 1.96 -16.67
C ASN A 27 -9.56 1.97 -15.43
N GLU A 28 -9.40 0.83 -14.75
CA GLU A 28 -8.55 0.77 -13.57
C GLU A 28 -7.15 0.30 -13.96
N GLU A 29 -6.25 1.27 -14.15
CA GLU A 29 -4.88 1.02 -14.58
C GLU A 29 -3.84 1.26 -13.48
N ARG A 30 -4.27 1.80 -12.34
CA ARG A 30 -3.35 2.10 -11.25
C ARG A 30 -2.82 0.83 -10.60
N PRO A 31 -1.53 0.79 -10.23
CA PRO A 31 -1.01 -0.34 -9.45
C PRO A 31 -1.58 -0.30 -8.04
N ILE A 32 -1.75 -1.47 -7.43
CA ILE A 32 -2.19 -1.53 -6.03
C ILE A 32 -1.07 -1.18 -5.06
N GLY A 33 0.19 -1.29 -5.48
CA GLY A 33 1.34 -0.85 -4.72
C GLY A 33 1.64 -1.68 -3.47
N LYS A 34 2.65 -1.24 -2.72
CA LYS A 34 3.10 -1.92 -1.50
C LYS A 34 2.00 -1.99 -0.45
N TYR A 35 1.37 -0.86 -0.16
CA TYR A 35 0.36 -0.78 0.89
C TYR A 35 -0.95 -1.46 0.49
N GLY A 36 -1.30 -1.41 -0.78
CA GLY A 36 -2.44 -2.16 -1.29
C GLY A 36 -2.25 -3.67 -1.12
N ARG A 37 -1.06 -4.17 -1.41
CA ARG A 37 -0.74 -5.60 -1.21
C ARG A 37 -0.78 -5.98 0.26
N MET A 38 -0.24 -5.16 1.14
CA MET A 38 -0.28 -5.40 2.59
C MET A 38 -1.71 -5.46 3.10
N TYR A 39 -2.55 -4.53 2.65
CA TYR A 39 -3.96 -4.53 3.03
C TYR A 39 -4.70 -5.74 2.47
N LEU A 40 -4.37 -6.16 1.24
CA LEU A 40 -4.96 -7.35 0.62
C LEU A 40 -4.75 -8.59 1.49
N GLU A 41 -3.51 -8.82 1.94
CA GLU A 41 -3.19 -9.95 2.80
C GLU A 41 -3.93 -9.86 4.14
N TYR A 42 -3.94 -8.68 4.73
CA TYR A 42 -4.64 -8.44 5.98
C TYR A 42 -6.15 -8.71 5.84
N LEU A 43 -6.74 -8.25 4.74
CA LEU A 43 -8.16 -8.40 4.45
C LEU A 43 -8.55 -9.88 4.31
N LYS A 44 -7.73 -10.67 3.60
CA LYS A 44 -7.96 -12.11 3.45
C LYS A 44 -7.95 -12.84 4.78
N GLU A 45 -7.03 -12.48 5.67
CA GLU A 45 -6.87 -13.13 6.96
C GLU A 45 -7.94 -12.73 7.98
N HIS A 46 -8.28 -11.44 8.01
CA HIS A 46 -9.10 -10.90 9.08
C HIS A 46 -10.55 -10.60 8.68
N SER A 47 -10.84 -10.48 7.39
CA SER A 47 -12.18 -10.18 6.91
C SER A 47 -12.47 -10.87 5.57
N PRO A 48 -12.47 -12.22 5.53
CA PRO A 48 -12.65 -12.93 4.26
C PRO A 48 -14.00 -12.64 3.59
N MET A 49 -15.04 -12.34 4.35
CA MET A 49 -16.33 -11.98 3.76
C MET A 49 -16.26 -10.65 3.01
N ARG A 50 -15.60 -9.65 3.59
CA ARG A 50 -15.41 -8.37 2.92
C ARG A 50 -14.54 -8.53 1.67
N PHE A 51 -13.50 -9.35 1.75
CA PHE A 51 -12.67 -9.68 0.60
C PHE A 51 -13.50 -10.25 -0.53
N ASN A 52 -14.34 -11.25 -0.23
CA ASN A 52 -15.21 -11.87 -1.22
C ASN A 52 -16.19 -10.87 -1.82
N ASP A 53 -16.78 -10.00 -1.00
CA ASP A 53 -17.72 -8.99 -1.46
C ASP A 53 -17.04 -8.04 -2.45
N LEU A 54 -15.84 -7.57 -2.15
CA LEU A 54 -15.09 -6.68 -3.05
C LEU A 54 -14.73 -7.34 -4.37
N VAL A 55 -14.38 -8.63 -4.33
CA VAL A 55 -14.08 -9.41 -5.54
C VAL A 55 -15.33 -9.54 -6.39
N LEU A 56 -16.44 -9.93 -5.78
CA LEU A 56 -17.71 -10.14 -6.50
C LEU A 56 -18.25 -8.84 -7.10
N GLU A 57 -18.05 -7.72 -6.44
CA GLU A 57 -18.48 -6.41 -6.92
C GLU A 57 -17.54 -5.83 -7.99
N GLY A 58 -16.39 -6.46 -8.21
CA GLY A 58 -15.38 -5.95 -9.14
C GLY A 58 -14.70 -4.69 -8.66
N GLN A 59 -14.70 -4.44 -7.35
CA GLN A 59 -14.16 -3.22 -6.75
C GLN A 59 -12.81 -3.42 -6.04
N LEU A 60 -12.31 -4.65 -5.96
CA LEU A 60 -11.12 -4.95 -5.16
C LEU A 60 -9.91 -4.13 -5.60
N TRP A 61 -9.59 -4.13 -6.88
CA TRP A 61 -8.40 -3.42 -7.37
C TRP A 61 -8.49 -1.92 -7.20
N THR A 62 -9.65 -1.35 -7.47
CA THR A 62 -9.90 0.07 -7.27
C THR A 62 -9.74 0.43 -5.79
N TYR A 63 -10.30 -0.37 -4.90
CA TYR A 63 -10.21 -0.15 -3.47
C TYR A 63 -8.76 -0.18 -2.99
N LEU A 64 -7.99 -1.18 -3.45
CA LEU A 64 -6.58 -1.32 -3.06
C LEU A 64 -5.72 -0.19 -3.62
N ALA A 65 -5.98 0.23 -4.86
CA ALA A 65 -5.26 1.35 -5.46
C ALA A 65 -5.55 2.66 -4.72
N ASP A 66 -6.80 2.90 -4.37
CA ASP A 66 -7.19 4.08 -3.58
C ASP A 66 -6.53 4.09 -2.22
N LEU A 67 -6.53 2.94 -1.54
CA LEU A 67 -5.90 2.81 -0.23
C LEU A 67 -4.39 3.05 -0.31
N ASN A 68 -3.74 2.53 -1.35
CA ASN A 68 -2.32 2.75 -1.55
C ASN A 68 -2.00 4.25 -1.73
N GLU A 69 -2.78 4.94 -2.54
CA GLU A 69 -2.61 6.38 -2.74
C GLU A 69 -2.81 7.17 -1.45
N GLN A 70 -3.88 6.86 -0.71
CA GLN A 70 -4.16 7.50 0.57
C GLN A 70 -3.01 7.28 1.56
N THR A 71 -2.49 6.06 1.62
CA THR A 71 -1.39 5.72 2.52
C THR A 71 -0.13 6.47 2.16
N GLN A 72 0.20 6.54 0.86
CA GLN A 72 1.38 7.28 0.40
C GLN A 72 1.27 8.77 0.67
N GLU A 73 0.11 9.37 0.45
CA GLU A 73 -0.12 10.79 0.73
C GLU A 73 0.02 11.08 2.22
N ARG A 74 -0.58 10.23 3.06
CA ARG A 74 -0.50 10.38 4.51
C ARG A 74 0.93 10.21 5.00
N LEU A 75 1.65 9.23 4.46
CA LEU A 75 3.06 9.00 4.79
C LEU A 75 3.91 10.22 4.48
N SER A 76 3.75 10.78 3.28
CA SER A 76 4.48 11.96 2.87
C SER A 76 4.22 13.15 3.80
N LEU A 77 2.97 13.34 4.19
CA LEU A 77 2.59 14.42 5.09
C LEU A 77 3.25 14.25 6.46
N ILE A 78 3.22 13.05 7.02
CA ILE A 78 3.83 12.78 8.33
C ILE A 78 5.35 12.95 8.26
N VAL A 79 5.99 12.47 7.19
CA VAL A 79 7.43 12.63 7.00
C VAL A 79 7.81 14.11 6.98
N GLU A 80 7.07 14.93 6.23
CA GLU A 80 7.36 16.37 6.17
C GLU A 80 7.16 17.05 7.52
N GLN A 81 6.13 16.69 8.26
CA GLN A 81 5.89 17.22 9.60
C GLN A 81 7.00 16.85 10.56
N MET A 82 7.47 15.60 10.51
CA MET A 82 8.57 15.13 11.37
C MET A 82 9.89 15.81 11.01
N LYS A 83 10.16 16.04 9.73
CA LYS A 83 11.35 16.75 9.29
C LYS A 83 11.42 18.16 9.89
N VAL A 84 10.30 18.86 9.88
CA VAL A 84 10.21 20.20 10.47
C VAL A 84 10.41 20.14 11.98
N THR A 85 9.72 19.22 12.66
CA THR A 85 9.78 19.09 14.10
C THR A 85 11.17 18.71 14.59
N GLU A 86 11.88 17.84 13.87
CA GLU A 86 13.20 17.34 14.25
C GLU A 86 14.34 18.10 13.58
N SER A 87 14.04 19.18 12.88
CA SER A 87 15.03 20.03 12.22
C SER A 87 15.94 19.30 11.22
N VAL A 88 15.35 18.36 10.49
CA VAL A 88 16.04 17.62 9.43
C VAL A 88 15.89 18.40 8.14
N THR A 89 16.92 19.13 7.77
CA THR A 89 16.88 20.12 6.67
C THR A 89 17.91 19.84 5.59
N GLU A 90 17.81 20.54 4.47
CA GLU A 90 18.85 20.51 3.43
C GLU A 90 20.19 21.04 3.94
N GLU A 91 20.16 21.95 4.92
CA GLU A 91 21.39 22.43 5.55
C GLU A 91 22.10 21.31 6.30
N LEU A 92 21.37 20.48 7.02
CA LEU A 92 21.92 19.31 7.69
C LEU A 92 22.51 18.34 6.67
N LYS A 93 21.82 18.12 5.56
CA LYS A 93 22.28 17.23 4.49
C LYS A 93 23.63 17.72 3.93
N ALA A 94 23.77 19.01 3.73
CA ALA A 94 25.00 19.61 3.23
C ALA A 94 26.14 19.55 4.28
N ALA A 95 25.81 19.75 5.56
CA ALA A 95 26.80 19.79 6.63
C ALA A 95 27.26 18.40 7.07
N ASP A 96 26.32 17.44 7.16
CA ASP A 96 26.62 16.07 7.61
C ASP A 96 25.64 15.10 6.93
N GLN A 97 26.03 14.59 5.78
CA GLN A 97 25.20 13.71 4.98
C GLN A 97 24.82 12.42 5.71
N MET A 98 25.74 11.84 6.48
CA MET A 98 25.48 10.60 7.20
C MET A 98 24.44 10.80 8.31
N ALA A 99 24.53 11.92 9.04
CA ALA A 99 23.54 12.25 10.05
C ALA A 99 22.15 12.46 9.41
N TRP A 100 22.12 13.13 8.25
CA TRP A 100 20.88 13.34 7.52
C TRP A 100 20.24 12.02 7.08
N ILE A 101 21.05 11.09 6.53
CA ILE A 101 20.54 9.77 6.10
C ILE A 101 19.95 9.00 7.28
N ARG A 102 20.65 8.98 8.41
CA ARG A 102 20.14 8.29 9.62
C ARG A 102 18.84 8.91 10.12
N ALA A 103 18.78 10.22 10.15
CA ALA A 103 17.58 10.95 10.59
C ALA A 103 16.40 10.65 9.67
N MET A 104 16.62 10.69 8.35
CA MET A 104 15.55 10.40 7.37
C MET A 104 15.08 8.96 7.45
N ASN A 105 15.99 8.00 7.63
CA ASN A 105 15.60 6.60 7.80
C ASN A 105 14.74 6.39 9.06
N SER A 106 15.12 7.03 10.16
CA SER A 106 14.35 6.98 11.40
C SER A 106 12.96 7.59 11.23
N ILE A 107 12.89 8.75 10.60
CA ILE A 107 11.61 9.44 10.33
C ILE A 107 10.71 8.56 9.46
N HIS A 108 11.25 8.02 8.37
CA HIS A 108 10.50 7.19 7.45
C HIS A 108 9.94 5.95 8.15
N ASN A 109 10.74 5.27 8.95
CA ASN A 109 10.31 4.07 9.66
C ASN A 109 9.20 4.37 10.66
N ARG A 110 9.32 5.45 11.43
CA ARG A 110 8.30 5.84 12.40
C ARG A 110 7.02 6.29 11.71
N ALA A 111 7.12 7.06 10.64
CA ALA A 111 5.97 7.49 9.87
C ALA A 111 5.25 6.32 9.24
N GLU A 112 6.00 5.34 8.70
CA GLU A 112 5.39 4.13 8.13
C GLU A 112 4.63 3.32 9.17
N GLU A 113 5.16 3.16 10.38
CA GLU A 113 4.44 2.48 11.46
C GLU A 113 3.10 3.17 11.76
N ILE A 114 3.08 4.49 11.77
CA ILE A 114 1.86 5.26 12.01
C ILE A 114 0.82 5.01 10.93
N VAL A 115 1.20 5.10 9.66
CA VAL A 115 0.23 4.90 8.57
C VAL A 115 -0.25 3.46 8.46
N LEU A 116 0.61 2.48 8.78
CA LEU A 116 0.19 1.09 8.80
C LEU A 116 -0.91 0.85 9.83
N GLU A 117 -0.77 1.40 11.02
CA GLU A 117 -1.79 1.30 12.06
C GLU A 117 -3.06 2.08 11.72
N GLU A 118 -2.92 3.27 11.15
CA GLU A 118 -4.07 4.13 10.82
C GLU A 118 -4.90 3.62 9.66
N ILE A 119 -4.27 3.05 8.65
CA ILE A 119 -4.92 2.79 7.37
C ILE A 119 -4.92 1.31 7.01
N VAL A 120 -3.78 0.65 7.07
CA VAL A 120 -3.64 -0.72 6.57
C VAL A 120 -4.19 -1.75 7.57
N TYR A 121 -3.78 -1.66 8.83
CA TYR A 121 -4.14 -2.64 9.87
C TYR A 121 -5.23 -2.12 10.81
N ARG A 122 -6.15 -1.42 10.28
CA ARG A 122 -7.23 -0.74 10.98
C ARG A 122 -8.34 -1.63 11.51
#